data_a8115fd47d17f9ae28cb91f386693a24
#
_entry.id   a8115fd47d17f9ae28cb91f386693a24
#
_cell.length_a   1.000
_cell.length_b   1.000
_cell.length_c   1.000
_cell.angle_alpha   90.00
_cell.angle_beta   90.00
_cell.angle_gamma   90.00
#
_symmetry.space_group_name_H-M   'P 1'
#
loop_
_entity.id
_entity.type
_entity.pdbx_description
1 polymer ?
#
loop_
_entity_poly.entity_id
_entity_poly.type
_entity_poly.pdbx_seq_one_letter_code
_entity_poly.pdbx_strand_id
1 'polypeptide(L)'
;MIQPNNKPSLSIVILCYRSEEGIIGFIRQVEDELRIEGLEDYELVLVANYIAGQSDKTPDIVRQVASENPRAVPVIMEKHGGMGWDVISGFGAANGAVVALIDGDGQMPPKDIVRLWRVLKSGEFDFVKTFRKQRLDGSHRIFVSRWYNWLFHVLFPTSPYRDINSKPKLITRKALDQMQLHCSGWFLDGEIMLEVRRLNLSFAEVPTVFNNNEWRASFVNWKTALEMVSSMIEYRVHYWRE
;
A
#
# COMPACT_ATOMS: atom_id res chain seq x y z
N MET A 1 20.24 -17.81 23.54
CA MET A 1 20.42 -18.51 22.24
C MET A 1 19.68 -17.65 21.22
N ILE A 2 20.41 -16.95 20.37
CA ILE A 2 19.88 -16.15 19.27
C ILE A 2 19.42 -17.17 18.23
N GLN A 3 18.13 -17.28 17.99
CA GLN A 3 17.58 -18.13 16.93
C GLN A 3 18.06 -17.60 15.58
N PRO A 4 18.42 -18.46 14.62
CA PRO A 4 18.91 -18.01 13.32
C PRO A 4 17.78 -17.36 12.54
N ASN A 5 17.99 -16.11 12.15
CA ASN A 5 17.50 -15.35 10.99
C ASN A 5 16.25 -15.95 10.26
N ASN A 6 15.17 -16.19 10.95
CA ASN A 6 13.92 -16.60 10.31
C ASN A 6 13.16 -15.33 9.91
N LYS A 7 13.35 -14.91 8.64
CA LYS A 7 12.57 -13.83 8.08
C LYS A 7 11.11 -14.23 8.09
N PRO A 8 10.17 -13.36 8.48
CA PRO A 8 8.74 -13.70 8.47
C PRO A 8 8.28 -14.05 7.05
N SER A 9 7.28 -14.89 6.96
CA SER A 9 6.68 -15.26 5.67
C SER A 9 5.98 -14.06 5.02
N LEU A 10 5.40 -13.16 5.84
CA LEU A 10 4.61 -12.03 5.39
C LEU A 10 4.94 -10.78 6.20
N SER A 11 5.29 -9.68 5.54
CA SER A 11 5.26 -8.33 6.13
C SER A 11 4.02 -7.60 5.66
N ILE A 12 3.29 -6.98 6.59
CA ILE A 12 2.12 -6.16 6.25
C ILE A 12 2.45 -4.71 6.55
N VAL A 13 2.73 -3.95 5.50
CA VAL A 13 2.97 -2.50 5.58
C VAL A 13 1.63 -1.79 5.64
N ILE A 14 1.33 -1.17 6.78
CA ILE A 14 0.10 -0.42 7.04
C ILE A 14 0.44 1.07 7.07
N LEU A 15 -0.16 1.85 6.17
CA LEU A 15 0.01 3.30 6.13
C LEU A 15 -0.91 3.97 7.14
N CYS A 16 -0.35 4.38 8.28
CA CYS A 16 -1.08 4.88 9.44
C CYS A 16 -1.27 6.40 9.46
N TYR A 17 -0.75 7.15 8.47
CA TYR A 17 -0.70 8.61 8.49
C TYR A 17 -2.03 9.25 8.90
N ARG A 18 -2.02 10.02 10.02
CA ARG A 18 -3.18 10.73 10.58
C ARG A 18 -4.42 9.85 10.82
N SER A 19 -4.22 8.62 11.22
CA SER A 19 -5.32 7.69 11.55
C SER A 19 -5.72 7.74 13.02
N GLU A 20 -4.89 8.35 13.87
CA GLU A 20 -5.12 8.48 15.31
C GLU A 20 -5.57 7.15 15.94
N GLU A 21 -6.55 7.17 16.86
CA GLU A 21 -7.05 5.98 17.55
C GLU A 21 -7.72 4.94 16.62
N GLY A 22 -8.19 5.38 15.45
CA GLY A 22 -8.81 4.48 14.45
C GLY A 22 -7.89 3.37 13.98
N ILE A 23 -6.55 3.61 14.00
CA ILE A 23 -5.58 2.61 13.56
C ILE A 23 -5.55 1.37 14.47
N ILE A 24 -5.83 1.51 15.76
CA ILE A 24 -5.83 0.39 16.72
C ILE A 24 -6.88 -0.66 16.31
N GLY A 25 -8.09 -0.19 16.01
CA GLY A 25 -9.17 -1.08 15.55
C GLY A 25 -8.84 -1.76 14.23
N PHE A 26 -8.21 -1.03 13.29
CA PHE A 26 -7.81 -1.59 12.01
C PHE A 26 -6.72 -2.65 12.14
N ILE A 27 -5.69 -2.41 12.97
CA ILE A 27 -4.63 -3.39 13.25
C ILE A 27 -5.23 -4.68 13.81
N ARG A 28 -6.14 -4.60 14.78
CA ARG A 28 -6.83 -5.77 15.35
C ARG A 28 -7.61 -6.55 14.28
N GLN A 29 -8.32 -5.86 13.38
CA GLN A 29 -9.02 -6.52 12.27
C GLN A 29 -8.05 -7.24 11.34
N VAL A 30 -6.89 -6.66 11.04
CA VAL A 30 -5.84 -7.33 10.23
C VAL A 30 -5.37 -8.60 10.95
N GLU A 31 -5.05 -8.53 12.23
CA GLU A 31 -4.59 -9.68 13.02
C GLU A 31 -5.66 -10.77 13.15
N ASP A 32 -6.92 -10.39 13.30
CA ASP A 32 -8.05 -11.33 13.34
C ASP A 32 -8.20 -12.11 12.03
N GLU A 33 -8.09 -11.44 10.88
CA GLU A 33 -8.15 -12.10 9.57
C GLU A 33 -6.96 -13.06 9.36
N LEU A 34 -5.76 -12.67 9.78
CA LEU A 34 -4.57 -13.53 9.71
C LEU A 34 -4.71 -14.75 10.61
N ARG A 35 -5.22 -14.57 11.82
CA ARG A 35 -5.47 -15.65 12.77
C ARG A 35 -6.52 -16.64 12.26
N ILE A 36 -7.62 -16.16 11.66
CA ILE A 36 -8.65 -16.99 11.03
C ILE A 36 -8.06 -17.84 9.91
N GLU A 37 -7.09 -17.29 9.16
CA GLU A 37 -6.38 -18.02 8.09
C GLU A 37 -5.30 -18.98 8.62
N GLY A 38 -4.96 -18.92 9.91
CA GLY A 38 -3.84 -19.68 10.49
C GLY A 38 -2.45 -19.15 10.08
N LEU A 39 -2.36 -17.89 9.67
CA LEU A 39 -1.10 -17.21 9.36
C LEU A 39 -0.50 -16.63 10.65
N GLU A 40 0.49 -17.34 11.22
CA GLU A 40 1.14 -16.91 12.46
C GLU A 40 2.52 -16.27 12.25
N ASP A 41 3.17 -16.57 11.13
CA ASP A 41 4.51 -16.10 10.79
C ASP A 41 4.44 -14.81 9.96
N TYR A 42 4.18 -13.69 10.65
CA TYR A 42 4.07 -12.36 10.05
C TYR A 42 4.65 -11.26 10.94
N GLU A 43 4.92 -10.10 10.35
CA GLU A 43 5.17 -8.83 11.01
C GLU A 43 4.22 -7.74 10.48
N LEU A 44 3.94 -6.76 11.33
CA LEU A 44 3.16 -5.56 11.01
C LEU A 44 4.10 -4.35 10.95
N VAL A 45 4.37 -3.82 9.77
CA VAL A 45 5.17 -2.62 9.59
C VAL A 45 4.24 -1.40 9.63
N LEU A 46 4.20 -0.72 10.77
CA LEU A 46 3.28 0.39 11.03
C LEU A 46 3.93 1.73 10.68
N VAL A 47 3.55 2.28 9.52
CA VAL A 47 4.15 3.51 9.01
C VAL A 47 3.36 4.72 9.47
N ALA A 48 3.87 5.44 10.47
CA ALA A 48 3.29 6.63 11.07
C ALA A 48 4.23 7.84 10.93
N ASN A 49 4.73 8.09 9.72
CA ASN A 49 5.56 9.25 9.45
C ASN A 49 4.77 10.55 9.65
N TYR A 50 5.44 11.61 10.10
CA TYR A 50 4.82 12.87 10.51
C TYR A 50 5.42 14.06 9.78
N ILE A 51 4.67 15.16 9.72
CA ILE A 51 5.16 16.46 9.24
C ILE A 51 5.51 17.31 10.45
N ALA A 52 6.74 17.82 10.52
CA ALA A 52 7.19 18.67 11.61
C ALA A 52 6.27 19.90 11.80
N GLY A 53 5.95 20.20 13.04
CA GLY A 53 5.06 21.31 13.39
C GLY A 53 3.56 21.07 13.17
N GLN A 54 3.14 19.89 12.68
CA GLN A 54 1.73 19.51 12.61
C GLN A 54 1.34 18.63 13.80
N SER A 55 0.14 18.86 14.34
CA SER A 55 -0.41 18.02 15.40
C SER A 55 -0.93 16.72 14.77
N ASP A 56 -0.35 15.60 15.19
CA ASP A 56 -0.76 14.24 14.80
C ASP A 56 -0.35 13.28 15.93
N LYS A 57 -1.31 12.63 16.55
CA LYS A 57 -1.09 11.67 17.65
C LYS A 57 -0.71 10.27 17.15
N THR A 58 -0.87 10.01 15.86
CA THR A 58 -0.65 8.68 15.28
C THR A 58 0.74 8.11 15.59
N PRO A 59 1.85 8.88 15.52
CA PRO A 59 3.17 8.38 15.88
C PRO A 59 3.26 7.83 17.31
N ASP A 60 2.66 8.51 18.29
CA ASP A 60 2.70 8.08 19.69
C ASP A 60 1.84 6.84 19.91
N ILE A 61 0.68 6.77 19.28
CA ILE A 61 -0.20 5.60 19.30
C ILE A 61 0.52 4.38 18.69
N VAL A 62 1.19 4.55 17.56
CA VAL A 62 1.95 3.47 16.91
C VAL A 62 3.13 3.01 17.79
N ARG A 63 3.83 3.92 18.50
CA ARG A 63 4.87 3.53 19.48
C ARG A 63 4.28 2.69 20.60
N GLN A 64 3.12 3.08 21.12
CA GLN A 64 2.43 2.32 22.16
C GLN A 64 2.05 0.93 21.65
N VAL A 65 1.38 0.82 20.51
CA VAL A 65 1.02 -0.48 19.90
C VAL A 65 2.25 -1.36 19.72
N ALA A 66 3.36 -0.81 19.23
CA ALA A 66 4.59 -1.58 19.03
C ALA A 66 5.23 -2.03 20.35
N SER A 67 5.06 -1.27 21.45
CA SER A 67 5.55 -1.68 22.77
C SER A 67 4.76 -2.86 23.38
N GLU A 68 3.52 -3.03 22.97
CA GLU A 68 2.60 -4.07 23.45
C GLU A 68 2.52 -5.29 22.50
N ASN A 69 2.94 -5.13 21.25
CA ASN A 69 2.85 -6.17 20.22
C ASN A 69 4.24 -6.49 19.62
N PRO A 70 4.84 -7.64 19.94
CA PRO A 70 6.19 -8.00 19.47
C PRO A 70 6.29 -8.22 17.94
N ARG A 71 5.15 -8.34 17.24
CA ARG A 71 5.11 -8.43 15.77
C ARG A 71 5.06 -7.06 15.10
N ALA A 72 4.84 -5.98 15.85
CA ALA A 72 4.73 -4.64 15.30
C ALA A 72 6.10 -3.96 15.19
N VAL A 73 6.43 -3.51 13.98
CA VAL A 73 7.63 -2.76 13.64
C VAL A 73 7.22 -1.31 13.36
N PRO A 74 7.49 -0.35 14.25
CA PRO A 74 7.12 1.04 14.02
C PRO A 74 8.09 1.72 13.05
N VAL A 75 7.56 2.43 12.04
CA VAL A 75 8.29 3.31 11.14
C VAL A 75 7.79 4.74 11.36
N ILE A 76 8.60 5.57 12.04
CA ILE A 76 8.20 6.89 12.49
C ILE A 76 9.33 7.86 12.16
N MET A 77 9.19 8.55 11.04
CA MET A 77 10.18 9.50 10.52
C MET A 77 9.51 10.80 10.11
N GLU A 78 10.28 11.88 10.04
CA GLU A 78 9.82 13.10 9.41
C GLU A 78 9.62 12.86 7.90
N LYS A 79 8.49 13.34 7.37
CA LYS A 79 8.17 13.18 5.95
C LYS A 79 8.90 14.21 5.11
N HIS A 80 9.55 13.72 4.06
CA HIS A 80 10.13 14.52 2.99
C HIS A 80 9.39 14.33 1.65
N GLY A 81 8.15 13.83 1.71
CA GLY A 81 7.31 13.56 0.54
C GLY A 81 5.86 13.26 0.90
N GLY A 82 5.10 12.76 -0.06
CA GLY A 82 3.72 12.36 0.09
C GLY A 82 3.54 10.91 0.57
N MET A 83 2.52 10.25 0.01
CA MET A 83 2.23 8.83 0.29
C MET A 83 3.39 7.92 -0.14
N GLY A 84 4.06 8.24 -1.24
CA GLY A 84 5.19 7.44 -1.74
C GLY A 84 6.33 7.35 -0.74
N TRP A 85 6.64 8.44 -0.01
CA TRP A 85 7.61 8.40 1.08
C TRP A 85 7.25 7.37 2.15
N ASP A 86 5.98 7.32 2.54
CA ASP A 86 5.49 6.36 3.54
C ASP A 86 5.63 4.91 3.04
N VAL A 87 5.27 4.66 1.78
CA VAL A 87 5.38 3.32 1.19
C VAL A 87 6.83 2.87 1.10
N ILE A 88 7.73 3.72 0.58
CA ILE A 88 9.16 3.40 0.42
C ILE A 88 9.79 3.13 1.80
N SER A 89 9.50 3.97 2.81
CA SER A 89 10.00 3.74 4.17
C SER A 89 9.46 2.45 4.78
N GLY A 90 8.19 2.12 4.54
CA GLY A 90 7.59 0.87 4.97
C GLY A 90 8.20 -0.35 4.29
N PHE A 91 8.42 -0.30 2.97
CA PHE A 91 9.08 -1.38 2.22
C PHE A 91 10.53 -1.60 2.69
N GLY A 92 11.24 -0.52 3.02
CA GLY A 92 12.60 -0.58 3.56
C GLY A 92 12.69 -1.25 4.94
N ALA A 93 11.63 -1.15 5.75
CA ALA A 93 11.57 -1.77 7.08
C ALA A 93 11.04 -3.22 7.06
N ALA A 94 10.35 -3.60 5.98
CA ALA A 94 9.75 -4.93 5.84
C ALA A 94 10.80 -5.99 5.57
N ASN A 95 10.76 -7.13 6.29
CA ASN A 95 11.72 -8.24 6.18
C ASN A 95 11.13 -9.52 5.56
N GLY A 96 9.81 -9.60 5.41
CA GLY A 96 9.09 -10.80 4.98
C GLY A 96 9.41 -11.26 3.56
N ALA A 97 9.21 -12.56 3.34
CA ALA A 97 9.35 -13.18 2.01
C ALA A 97 8.31 -12.64 1.01
N VAL A 98 7.17 -12.20 1.52
CA VAL A 98 6.13 -11.46 0.79
C VAL A 98 5.86 -10.16 1.55
N VAL A 99 5.63 -9.07 0.81
CA VAL A 99 5.28 -7.77 1.38
C VAL A 99 3.88 -7.38 0.90
N ALA A 100 2.98 -7.17 1.85
CA ALA A 100 1.65 -6.61 1.63
C ALA A 100 1.68 -5.11 1.93
N LEU A 101 1.00 -4.31 1.11
CA LEU A 101 0.78 -2.88 1.30
C LEU A 101 -0.71 -2.60 1.42
N ILE A 102 -1.13 -1.92 2.49
CA ILE A 102 -2.52 -1.52 2.71
C ILE A 102 -2.60 -0.15 3.38
N ASP A 103 -3.64 0.63 3.05
CA ASP A 103 -3.95 1.87 3.75
C ASP A 103 -4.66 1.58 5.08
N GLY A 104 -4.23 2.23 6.16
CA GLY A 104 -4.79 2.06 7.51
C GLY A 104 -6.02 2.92 7.77
N ASP A 105 -6.81 3.23 6.75
CA ASP A 105 -7.99 4.10 6.83
C ASP A 105 -9.33 3.33 6.83
N GLY A 106 -9.27 2.00 6.82
CA GLY A 106 -10.44 1.13 6.87
C GLY A 106 -11.27 1.08 5.57
N GLN A 107 -10.89 1.80 4.52
CA GLN A 107 -11.64 1.78 3.26
C GLN A 107 -11.49 0.47 2.49
N MET A 108 -10.36 -0.22 2.65
CA MET A 108 -10.10 -1.54 2.08
C MET A 108 -10.27 -2.62 3.14
N PRO A 109 -11.04 -3.70 2.87
CA PRO A 109 -11.24 -4.77 3.84
C PRO A 109 -9.93 -5.52 4.17
N PRO A 110 -9.55 -5.67 5.45
CA PRO A 110 -8.36 -6.46 5.85
C PRO A 110 -8.34 -7.89 5.31
N LYS A 111 -9.50 -8.53 5.20
CA LYS A 111 -9.65 -9.88 4.61
C LYS A 111 -9.08 -10.01 3.19
N ASP A 112 -8.94 -8.90 2.46
CA ASP A 112 -8.37 -8.93 1.13
C ASP A 112 -6.87 -9.25 1.16
N ILE A 113 -6.14 -8.96 2.25
CA ILE A 113 -4.75 -9.40 2.43
C ILE A 113 -4.69 -10.94 2.34
N VAL A 114 -5.55 -11.62 3.09
CA VAL A 114 -5.63 -13.09 3.11
C VAL A 114 -6.05 -13.65 1.75
N ARG A 115 -7.03 -13.03 1.09
CA ARG A 115 -7.46 -13.44 -0.26
C ARG A 115 -6.32 -13.33 -1.28
N LEU A 116 -5.58 -12.23 -1.26
CA LEU A 116 -4.42 -12.05 -2.14
C LEU A 116 -3.29 -13.01 -1.77
N TRP A 117 -3.06 -13.26 -0.48
CA TRP A 117 -2.09 -14.24 -0.01
C TRP A 117 -2.34 -15.63 -0.60
N ARG A 118 -3.59 -16.11 -0.56
CA ARG A 118 -3.96 -17.41 -1.15
C ARG A 118 -3.66 -17.47 -2.65
N VAL A 119 -3.99 -16.39 -3.38
CA VAL A 119 -3.71 -16.31 -4.82
C VAL A 119 -2.20 -16.31 -5.09
N LEU A 120 -1.42 -15.53 -4.34
CA LEU A 120 0.03 -15.48 -4.50
C LEU A 120 0.67 -16.82 -4.13
N LYS A 121 0.19 -17.50 -3.10
CA LYS A 121 0.70 -18.83 -2.65
C LYS A 121 0.29 -19.97 -3.57
N SER A 122 -0.62 -19.79 -4.51
CA SER A 122 -0.83 -20.77 -5.60
C SER A 122 0.43 -20.97 -6.45
N GLY A 123 1.43 -20.09 -6.30
CA GLY A 123 2.78 -20.25 -6.82
C GLY A 123 3.01 -19.69 -8.22
N GLU A 124 2.02 -19.03 -8.79
CA GLU A 124 2.05 -18.58 -10.19
C GLU A 124 2.37 -17.08 -10.35
N PHE A 125 2.33 -16.31 -9.23
CA PHE A 125 2.39 -14.85 -9.29
C PHE A 125 3.50 -14.25 -8.44
N ASP A 126 4.16 -13.22 -8.99
CA ASP A 126 5.13 -12.37 -8.28
C ASP A 126 4.44 -11.17 -7.61
N PHE A 127 3.28 -10.77 -8.16
CA PHE A 127 2.52 -9.62 -7.75
C PHE A 127 1.02 -9.88 -7.80
N VAL A 128 0.29 -9.59 -6.74
CA VAL A 128 -1.17 -9.70 -6.70
C VAL A 128 -1.75 -8.45 -6.05
N LYS A 129 -2.80 -7.89 -6.64
CA LYS A 129 -3.47 -6.71 -6.09
C LYS A 129 -4.98 -6.79 -6.21
N THR A 130 -5.66 -5.92 -5.49
CA THR A 130 -7.10 -5.73 -5.71
C THR A 130 -7.40 -4.78 -6.86
N PHE A 131 -8.64 -4.80 -7.35
CA PHE A 131 -9.25 -3.72 -8.12
C PHE A 131 -10.66 -3.43 -7.56
N ARG A 132 -11.04 -2.16 -7.49
CA ARG A 132 -12.32 -1.71 -6.91
C ARG A 132 -13.46 -1.96 -7.88
N LYS A 133 -14.13 -3.13 -7.72
CA LYS A 133 -15.32 -3.49 -8.50
C LYS A 133 -16.53 -2.66 -8.08
N GLN A 134 -16.65 -2.40 -6.78
CA GLN A 134 -17.70 -1.61 -6.17
C GLN A 134 -17.10 -0.49 -5.32
N ARG A 135 -17.65 0.73 -5.44
CA ARG A 135 -17.17 1.91 -4.70
C ARG A 135 -18.35 2.60 -4.03
N LEU A 136 -18.24 2.81 -2.73
CA LEU A 136 -19.24 3.44 -1.90
C LEU A 136 -18.88 4.89 -1.51
N ASP A 137 -17.79 5.43 -2.07
CA ASP A 137 -17.18 6.70 -1.70
C ASP A 137 -17.64 7.92 -2.54
N GLY A 138 -18.74 7.77 -3.27
CA GLY A 138 -19.42 8.85 -4.01
C GLY A 138 -19.01 8.99 -5.48
N SER A 139 -19.95 9.52 -6.28
CA SER A 139 -19.86 9.57 -7.76
C SER A 139 -18.69 10.44 -8.27
N HIS A 140 -18.42 11.57 -7.60
CA HIS A 140 -17.31 12.46 -7.98
C HIS A 140 -15.95 11.75 -7.90
N ARG A 141 -15.69 11.03 -6.82
CA ARG A 141 -14.43 10.27 -6.65
C ARG A 141 -14.30 9.12 -7.65
N ILE A 142 -15.41 8.50 -8.03
CA ILE A 142 -15.46 7.49 -9.09
C ILE A 142 -15.04 8.12 -10.42
N PHE A 143 -15.58 9.29 -10.76
CA PHE A 143 -15.26 9.99 -12.00
C PHE A 143 -13.75 10.37 -12.06
N VAL A 144 -13.23 11.01 -11.01
CA VAL A 144 -11.80 11.37 -10.93
C VAL A 144 -10.90 10.15 -11.08
N SER A 145 -11.24 9.05 -10.41
CA SER A 145 -10.47 7.81 -10.49
C SER A 145 -10.51 7.19 -11.90
N ARG A 146 -11.66 7.20 -12.57
CA ARG A 146 -11.78 6.70 -13.95
C ARG A 146 -10.96 7.55 -14.91
N TRP A 147 -11.01 8.88 -14.77
CA TRP A 147 -10.21 9.79 -15.58
C TRP A 147 -8.71 9.58 -15.36
N TYR A 148 -8.28 9.41 -14.11
CA TYR A 148 -6.89 9.10 -13.78
C TYR A 148 -6.42 7.79 -14.41
N ASN A 149 -7.19 6.71 -14.28
CA ASN A 149 -6.85 5.43 -14.92
C ASN A 149 -6.81 5.54 -16.44
N TRP A 150 -7.76 6.27 -17.05
CA TRP A 150 -7.76 6.53 -18.48
C TRP A 150 -6.49 7.27 -18.92
N LEU A 151 -6.13 8.35 -18.22
CA LEU A 151 -4.91 9.12 -18.53
C LEU A 151 -3.65 8.24 -18.37
N PHE A 152 -3.61 7.39 -17.34
CA PHE A 152 -2.53 6.44 -17.16
C PHE A 152 -2.39 5.52 -18.38
N HIS A 153 -3.48 4.97 -18.88
CA HIS A 153 -3.45 4.12 -20.07
C HIS A 153 -3.10 4.86 -21.36
N VAL A 154 -3.45 6.13 -21.46
CA VAL A 154 -3.03 6.97 -22.60
C VAL A 154 -1.52 7.20 -22.60
N LEU A 155 -0.96 7.51 -21.43
CA LEU A 155 0.48 7.76 -21.28
C LEU A 155 1.32 6.47 -21.32
N PHE A 156 0.74 5.34 -20.88
CA PHE A 156 1.38 4.03 -20.82
C PHE A 156 0.50 2.96 -21.51
N PRO A 157 0.39 2.98 -22.85
CA PRO A 157 -0.67 2.28 -23.60
C PRO A 157 -0.65 0.76 -23.49
N THR A 158 0.46 0.16 -23.05
CA THR A 158 0.58 -1.29 -22.93
C THR A 158 0.32 -1.82 -21.52
N SER A 159 -0.26 -0.98 -20.65
CA SER A 159 -0.57 -1.34 -19.28
C SER A 159 -1.92 -2.06 -19.17
N PRO A 160 -1.97 -3.34 -18.76
CA PRO A 160 -3.20 -4.14 -18.74
C PRO A 160 -4.02 -3.98 -17.46
N TYR A 161 -3.65 -3.07 -16.57
CA TYR A 161 -4.19 -2.99 -15.21
C TYR A 161 -5.53 -2.26 -15.15
N ARG A 162 -6.46 -2.78 -14.32
CA ARG A 162 -7.82 -2.22 -14.18
C ARG A 162 -7.92 -1.00 -13.26
N ASP A 163 -7.14 -0.99 -12.17
CA ASP A 163 -7.24 0.04 -11.12
C ASP A 163 -5.87 0.25 -10.48
N ILE A 164 -5.20 1.30 -10.90
CA ILE A 164 -3.80 1.57 -10.54
C ILE A 164 -3.62 1.75 -9.03
N ASN A 165 -4.51 2.51 -8.38
CA ASN A 165 -4.35 2.94 -6.99
C ASN A 165 -5.04 2.00 -5.98
N SER A 166 -5.55 0.84 -6.41
CA SER A 166 -6.20 -0.09 -5.49
C SER A 166 -5.18 -0.82 -4.62
N LYS A 167 -5.52 -0.99 -3.36
CA LYS A 167 -4.81 -1.77 -2.34
C LYS A 167 -5.80 -2.77 -1.71
N PRO A 168 -5.36 -3.84 -1.00
CA PRO A 168 -3.96 -4.20 -0.81
C PRO A 168 -3.26 -4.65 -2.09
N LYS A 169 -1.90 -4.54 -2.05
CA LYS A 169 -0.99 -5.11 -3.03
C LYS A 169 -0.06 -6.06 -2.30
N LEU A 170 0.16 -7.26 -2.83
CA LEU A 170 1.15 -8.22 -2.33
C LEU A 170 2.23 -8.42 -3.38
N ILE A 171 3.48 -8.37 -2.94
CA ILE A 171 4.66 -8.43 -3.79
C ILE A 171 5.63 -9.45 -3.18
N THR A 172 6.15 -10.38 -3.97
CA THR A 172 7.24 -11.24 -3.49
C THR A 172 8.49 -10.40 -3.18
N ARG A 173 9.25 -10.76 -2.16
CA ARG A 173 10.51 -10.08 -1.82
C ARG A 173 11.44 -10.03 -3.02
N LYS A 174 11.56 -11.11 -3.76
CA LYS A 174 12.38 -11.19 -4.97
C LYS A 174 11.98 -10.15 -6.02
N ALA A 175 10.68 -9.90 -6.20
CA ALA A 175 10.19 -8.90 -7.13
C ALA A 175 10.42 -7.48 -6.59
N LEU A 176 10.10 -7.24 -5.31
CA LEU A 176 10.27 -5.94 -4.66
C LEU A 176 11.73 -5.46 -4.67
N ASP A 177 12.69 -6.35 -4.42
CA ASP A 177 14.11 -6.03 -4.41
C ASP A 177 14.67 -5.64 -5.79
N GLN A 178 13.95 -5.94 -6.88
CA GLN A 178 14.30 -5.54 -8.24
C GLN A 178 13.62 -4.25 -8.70
N MET A 179 12.59 -3.78 -7.96
CA MET A 179 11.88 -2.56 -8.29
C MET A 179 12.74 -1.33 -8.00
N GLN A 180 12.66 -0.34 -8.90
CA GLN A 180 13.30 0.96 -8.77
C GLN A 180 12.22 2.02 -8.52
N LEU A 181 11.93 2.27 -7.25
CA LEU A 181 10.88 3.21 -6.83
C LEU A 181 11.50 4.57 -6.46
N HIS A 182 11.16 5.62 -7.21
CA HIS A 182 11.70 6.97 -7.08
C HIS A 182 10.65 7.99 -6.62
N CYS A 183 9.37 7.73 -6.89
CA CYS A 183 8.30 8.66 -6.59
C CYS A 183 7.99 8.71 -5.09
N SER A 184 8.36 9.80 -4.42
CA SER A 184 7.97 10.03 -3.02
C SER A 184 6.55 10.61 -2.87
N GLY A 185 5.89 10.96 -3.97
CA GLY A 185 4.56 11.57 -4.03
C GLY A 185 3.41 10.59 -4.21
N TRP A 186 2.32 11.08 -4.78
CA TRP A 186 1.07 10.32 -4.95
C TRP A 186 1.07 9.37 -6.15
N PHE A 187 2.05 9.46 -7.06
CA PHE A 187 2.13 8.62 -8.24
C PHE A 187 2.78 7.24 -7.96
N LEU A 188 3.28 6.98 -6.77
CA LEU A 188 4.00 5.74 -6.46
C LEU A 188 3.20 4.47 -6.78
N ASP A 189 1.89 4.46 -6.56
CA ASP A 189 1.04 3.32 -6.96
C ASP A 189 1.12 3.04 -8.47
N GLY A 190 1.21 4.09 -9.28
CA GLY A 190 1.42 4.01 -10.73
C GLY A 190 2.82 3.49 -11.07
N GLU A 191 3.86 4.01 -10.39
CA GLU A 191 5.23 3.56 -10.57
C GLU A 191 5.39 2.07 -10.26
N ILE A 192 4.80 1.57 -9.15
CA ILE A 192 4.78 0.13 -8.85
C ILE A 192 4.21 -0.68 -10.02
N MET A 193 3.10 -0.21 -10.63
CA MET A 193 2.49 -0.92 -11.76
C MET A 193 3.37 -0.91 -13.01
N LEU A 194 4.11 0.18 -13.23
CA LEU A 194 5.08 0.28 -14.33
C LEU A 194 6.31 -0.61 -14.09
N GLU A 195 6.75 -0.73 -12.84
CA GLU A 195 7.82 -1.65 -12.46
C GLU A 195 7.42 -3.13 -12.60
N VAL A 196 6.17 -3.48 -12.24
CA VAL A 196 5.61 -4.82 -12.50
C VAL A 196 5.71 -5.16 -14.00
N ARG A 197 5.43 -4.20 -14.87
CA ARG A 197 5.56 -4.36 -16.31
C ARG A 197 7.02 -4.41 -16.76
N ARG A 198 7.87 -3.45 -16.33
CA ARG A 198 9.28 -3.38 -16.72
C ARG A 198 10.02 -4.68 -16.41
N LEU A 199 9.72 -5.28 -15.26
CA LEU A 199 10.31 -6.53 -14.80
C LEU A 199 9.60 -7.78 -15.37
N ASN A 200 8.56 -7.60 -16.19
CA ASN A 200 7.72 -8.68 -16.73
C ASN A 200 7.25 -9.67 -15.65
N LEU A 201 6.83 -9.14 -14.50
CA LEU A 201 6.37 -9.95 -13.38
C LEU A 201 5.02 -10.60 -13.70
N SER A 202 4.87 -11.85 -13.25
CA SER A 202 3.57 -12.51 -13.25
C SER A 202 2.62 -11.85 -12.26
N PHE A 203 1.39 -11.50 -12.68
CA PHE A 203 0.47 -10.77 -11.80
C PHE A 203 -0.98 -11.24 -11.91
N ALA A 204 -1.74 -11.01 -10.85
CA ALA A 204 -3.19 -11.19 -10.83
C ALA A 204 -3.91 -10.02 -10.15
N GLU A 205 -5.19 -9.82 -10.52
CA GLU A 205 -6.07 -8.82 -9.93
C GLU A 205 -7.34 -9.47 -9.36
N VAL A 206 -7.65 -9.19 -8.09
CA VAL A 206 -8.79 -9.72 -7.35
C VAL A 206 -9.82 -8.61 -7.09
N PRO A 207 -11.12 -8.81 -7.36
CA PRO A 207 -12.11 -7.77 -7.12
C PRO A 207 -12.29 -7.48 -5.63
N THR A 208 -12.45 -6.19 -5.28
CA THR A 208 -12.76 -5.73 -3.92
C THR A 208 -13.91 -4.74 -3.89
N VAL A 209 -14.41 -4.46 -2.68
CA VAL A 209 -15.33 -3.37 -2.35
C VAL A 209 -14.55 -2.27 -1.66
N PHE A 210 -14.77 -1.02 -2.07
CA PHE A 210 -14.17 0.14 -1.45
C PHE A 210 -15.21 0.84 -0.59
N ASN A 211 -15.00 0.81 0.73
CA ASN A 211 -15.91 1.33 1.72
C ASN A 211 -15.82 2.86 1.87
N ASN A 212 -16.84 3.47 2.44
CA ASN A 212 -16.75 4.85 2.92
C ASN A 212 -15.72 4.94 4.06
N ASN A 213 -15.01 6.06 4.09
CA ASN A 213 -14.16 6.37 5.26
C ASN A 213 -15.04 7.10 6.29
N GLU A 214 -15.21 6.48 7.46
CA GLU A 214 -15.98 7.05 8.57
C GLU A 214 -15.08 7.77 9.59
N TRP A 215 -13.76 7.60 9.50
CA TRP A 215 -12.84 8.06 10.54
C TRP A 215 -12.16 9.38 10.23
N ARG A 216 -11.96 9.69 8.95
CA ARG A 216 -11.27 10.92 8.53
C ARG A 216 -11.68 11.40 7.15
N ALA A 217 -11.50 12.70 6.91
CA ALA A 217 -11.68 13.28 5.59
C ALA A 217 -10.59 12.73 4.61
N SER A 218 -10.96 12.64 3.33
CA SER A 218 -10.01 12.25 2.28
C SER A 218 -8.94 13.32 2.08
N PHE A 219 -7.68 12.90 1.93
CA PHE A 219 -6.58 13.78 1.55
C PHE A 219 -6.55 14.09 0.06
N VAL A 220 -7.29 13.33 -0.76
CA VAL A 220 -7.35 13.55 -2.20
C VAL A 220 -8.25 14.74 -2.49
N ASN A 221 -7.65 15.86 -2.83
CA ASN A 221 -8.29 17.08 -3.29
C ASN A 221 -7.79 17.44 -4.70
N TRP A 222 -8.23 18.56 -5.27
CA TRP A 222 -7.84 18.97 -6.62
C TRP A 222 -6.33 19.22 -6.77
N LYS A 223 -5.66 19.73 -5.70
CA LYS A 223 -4.20 19.93 -5.69
C LYS A 223 -3.47 18.59 -5.76
N THR A 224 -3.90 17.63 -4.95
CA THR A 224 -3.37 16.26 -4.97
C THR A 224 -3.58 15.60 -6.35
N ALA A 225 -4.75 15.82 -6.98
CA ALA A 225 -5.00 15.30 -8.32
C ALA A 225 -4.06 15.91 -9.37
N LEU A 226 -3.78 17.22 -9.31
CA LEU A 226 -2.81 17.86 -10.18
C LEU A 226 -1.38 17.35 -9.95
N GLU A 227 -0.98 17.16 -8.68
CA GLU A 227 0.32 16.57 -8.32
C GLU A 227 0.45 15.15 -8.88
N MET A 228 -0.58 14.32 -8.76
CA MET A 228 -0.58 12.97 -9.35
C MET A 228 -0.38 13.01 -10.87
N VAL A 229 -1.02 13.94 -11.56
CA VAL A 229 -0.90 14.09 -13.03
C VAL A 229 0.49 14.62 -13.40
N SER A 230 0.99 15.64 -12.71
CA SER A 230 2.33 16.18 -12.99
C SER A 230 3.42 15.12 -12.77
N SER A 231 3.35 14.37 -11.68
CA SER A 231 4.28 13.26 -11.38
C SER A 231 4.18 12.15 -12.43
N MET A 232 2.98 11.85 -12.93
CA MET A 232 2.77 10.86 -14.00
C MET A 232 3.45 11.31 -15.32
N ILE A 233 3.31 12.59 -15.69
CA ILE A 233 3.95 13.16 -16.88
C ILE A 233 5.47 13.18 -16.70
N GLU A 234 5.96 13.63 -15.55
CA GLU A 234 7.38 13.64 -15.20
C GLU A 234 7.99 12.24 -15.33
N TYR A 235 7.31 11.24 -14.78
CA TYR A 235 7.75 9.84 -14.89
C TYR A 235 7.82 9.39 -16.35
N ARG A 236 6.80 9.73 -17.16
CA ARG A 236 6.78 9.39 -18.59
C ARG A 236 7.96 9.98 -19.35
N VAL A 237 8.37 11.19 -19.02
CA VAL A 237 9.46 11.90 -19.70
C VAL A 237 10.84 11.41 -19.26
N HIS A 238 11.04 11.18 -17.95
CA HIS A 238 12.38 10.97 -17.40
C HIS A 238 12.74 9.50 -17.16
N TYR A 239 11.77 8.67 -16.80
CA TYR A 239 12.03 7.31 -16.36
C TYR A 239 11.47 6.22 -17.28
N TRP A 240 10.38 6.52 -18.02
CA TRP A 240 9.78 5.55 -18.91
C TRP A 240 10.60 5.39 -20.18
N ARG A 241 11.18 4.20 -20.36
CA ARG A 241 11.78 3.74 -21.62
C ARG A 241 10.98 2.55 -22.11
N GLU A 242 10.50 2.62 -23.36
CA GLU A 242 9.78 1.53 -24.01
C GLU A 242 10.66 0.32 -24.26
#